data_6db641a4fb0f30ae3f1e5d3edda293fc
#
_entry.id   6db641a4fb0f30ae3f1e5d3edda293fc
#
_cell.length_a   1.000
_cell.length_b   1.000
_cell.length_c   1.000
_cell.angle_alpha   90.00
_cell.angle_beta   90.00
_cell.angle_gamma   90.00
#
_symmetry.space_group_name_H-M   'P 1'
#
loop_
_entity.id
_entity.type
_entity.pdbx_description
1 polymer ?
#
loop_
_entity_poly.entity_id
_entity_poly.type
_entity_poly.pdbx_seq_one_letter_code
_entity_poly.pdbx_strand_id
1 'polypeptide(L)'
;SADDVTIALAPEGERLMGFEGADRRTTTRLLDGEFPKYRSLLPSESSTHARVDTSSLIEAVKRVALVAERNTPLRLTFSGAEVALRAGNGEDAQAEEVVEASIDGDDIEIAFNPGYLLDGLSSIDAATAQFAFTQATRPAVITGMVDGTSVEDYRYLLMPVRLTG
;
A
#
# COMPACT_ATOMS: atom_id res chain seq x y z
N SER A 1 23.36 13.83 9.57
CA SER A 1 23.16 12.43 9.19
C SER A 1 24.43 11.65 9.54
N ALA A 2 24.30 10.45 10.05
CA ALA A 2 25.45 9.55 10.23
C ALA A 2 25.63 8.76 8.94
N ASP A 3 26.89 8.60 8.49
CA ASP A 3 27.22 7.78 7.33
C ASP A 3 27.09 6.28 7.65
N ASP A 4 27.22 5.94 8.94
CA ASP A 4 27.09 4.57 9.45
C ASP A 4 26.16 4.50 10.66
N VAL A 5 25.44 3.39 10.78
CA VAL A 5 24.60 3.05 11.94
C VAL A 5 25.05 1.69 12.47
N THR A 6 25.43 1.66 13.74
CA THR A 6 25.72 0.42 14.46
C THR A 6 24.42 -0.17 14.98
N ILE A 7 24.18 -1.45 14.67
CA ILE A 7 23.01 -2.20 15.18
C ILE A 7 23.54 -3.24 16.19
N ALA A 8 23.01 -3.23 17.39
CA ALA A 8 23.32 -4.17 18.46
C ALA A 8 22.09 -4.96 18.85
N LEU A 9 22.22 -6.27 18.94
CA LEU A 9 21.21 -7.16 19.49
C LEU A 9 21.61 -7.55 20.90
N ALA A 10 20.66 -7.51 21.84
CA ALA A 10 20.89 -8.01 23.17
C ALA A 10 21.12 -9.54 23.17
N PRO A 11 21.78 -10.09 24.20
CA PRO A 11 21.96 -11.52 24.37
C PRO A 11 20.63 -12.30 24.34
N GLU A 12 20.73 -13.60 24.08
CA GLU A 12 19.58 -14.49 24.03
C GLU A 12 18.74 -14.40 25.31
N GLY A 13 17.44 -14.16 25.16
CA GLY A 13 16.50 -13.94 26.27
C GLY A 13 16.17 -12.48 26.56
N GLU A 14 16.99 -11.53 26.14
CA GLU A 14 16.71 -10.10 26.23
C GLU A 14 16.27 -9.59 24.86
N ARG A 15 15.01 -9.27 24.74
CA ARG A 15 14.39 -8.85 23.46
C ARG A 15 14.61 -7.37 23.20
N LEU A 16 15.85 -6.94 23.12
CA LEU A 16 16.22 -5.56 22.86
C LEU A 16 17.11 -5.47 21.63
N MET A 17 16.87 -4.43 20.84
CA MET A 17 17.71 -4.00 19.73
C MET A 17 18.11 -2.55 19.94
N GLY A 18 19.37 -2.24 19.77
CA GLY A 18 19.93 -0.89 19.87
C GLY A 18 20.42 -0.41 18.52
N PHE A 19 20.30 0.87 18.30
CA PHE A 19 20.84 1.58 17.16
C PHE A 19 21.70 2.73 17.69
N GLU A 20 22.90 2.89 17.14
CA GLU A 20 23.80 4.01 17.43
C GLU A 20 24.31 4.62 16.12
N GLY A 21 24.10 5.90 15.95
CA GLY A 21 24.60 6.67 14.80
C GLY A 21 24.72 8.14 15.14
N ALA A 22 25.82 8.78 14.77
CA ALA A 22 26.20 10.11 15.19
C ALA A 22 26.06 10.26 16.73
N ASP A 23 25.33 11.27 17.18
CA ASP A 23 25.12 11.54 18.63
C ASP A 23 23.80 10.93 19.16
N ARG A 24 23.21 9.98 18.44
CA ARG A 24 21.91 9.38 18.82
C ARG A 24 22.04 7.90 19.12
N ARG A 25 21.38 7.51 20.21
CA ARG A 25 21.16 6.11 20.59
C ARG A 25 19.69 5.85 20.77
N THR A 26 19.20 4.80 20.14
CA THR A 26 17.81 4.38 20.25
C THR A 26 17.77 2.90 20.58
N THR A 27 16.90 2.52 21.52
CA THR A 27 16.63 1.12 21.81
C THR A 27 15.15 0.82 21.57
N THR A 28 14.87 -0.38 21.08
CA THR A 28 13.52 -0.87 20.91
C THR A 28 13.40 -2.29 21.43
N ARG A 29 12.18 -2.65 21.85
CA ARG A 29 11.89 -4.03 22.25
C ARG A 29 11.43 -4.81 21.02
N LEU A 30 11.99 -6.00 20.83
CA LEU A 30 11.55 -6.92 19.78
C LEU A 30 10.19 -7.51 20.15
N LEU A 31 9.34 -7.65 19.13
CA LEU A 31 8.04 -8.30 19.25
C LEU A 31 8.22 -9.81 19.42
N ASP A 32 7.24 -10.44 20.08
CA ASP A 32 7.12 -11.89 20.15
C ASP A 32 6.54 -12.46 18.86
N GLY A 33 6.99 -13.65 18.48
CA GLY A 33 6.43 -14.43 17.39
C GLY A 33 7.36 -14.63 16.22
N GLU A 34 6.98 -15.53 15.34
CA GLU A 34 7.68 -15.75 14.08
C GLU A 34 7.42 -14.60 13.12
N PHE A 35 8.45 -14.15 12.42
CA PHE A 35 8.30 -13.21 11.33
C PHE A 35 7.42 -13.81 10.22
N PRO A 36 6.41 -13.11 9.72
CA PRO A 36 5.52 -13.64 8.70
C PRO A 36 6.27 -14.13 7.46
N LYS A 37 5.87 -15.29 6.93
CA LYS A 37 6.41 -15.84 5.67
C LYS A 37 5.90 -15.03 4.47
N TYR A 38 6.22 -13.74 4.43
CA TYR A 38 5.69 -12.77 3.45
C TYR A 38 5.90 -13.20 1.99
N ARG A 39 6.97 -13.96 1.70
CA ARG A 39 7.23 -14.47 0.33
C ARG A 39 6.11 -15.35 -0.20
N SER A 40 5.42 -16.08 0.69
CA SER A 40 4.26 -16.90 0.30
C SER A 40 2.99 -16.08 0.04
N LEU A 41 2.98 -14.81 0.46
CA LEU A 41 1.88 -13.87 0.22
C LEU A 41 2.07 -13.08 -1.08
N LEU A 42 3.29 -12.97 -1.57
CA LEU A 42 3.58 -12.33 -2.86
C LEU A 42 3.09 -13.25 -3.98
N PRO A 43 2.20 -12.76 -4.86
CA PRO A 43 1.76 -13.55 -6.00
C PRO A 43 2.92 -13.79 -6.96
N SER A 44 2.99 -15.00 -7.53
CA SER A 44 3.96 -15.33 -8.57
C SER A 44 3.55 -14.78 -9.94
N GLU A 45 2.25 -14.54 -10.14
CA GLU A 45 1.65 -14.03 -11.37
C GLU A 45 0.54 -13.05 -11.04
N SER A 46 0.31 -12.08 -11.91
CA SER A 46 -0.77 -11.12 -11.80
C SER A 46 -1.57 -11.11 -13.09
N SER A 47 -2.90 -11.08 -12.99
CA SER A 47 -3.81 -11.07 -14.14
C SER A 47 -4.11 -9.66 -14.64
N THR A 48 -4.01 -8.67 -13.76
CA THR A 48 -4.31 -7.28 -14.09
C THR A 48 -3.23 -6.36 -13.52
N HIS A 49 -2.78 -5.43 -14.34
CA HIS A 49 -1.87 -4.36 -13.93
C HIS A 49 -2.51 -3.01 -14.20
N ALA A 50 -2.55 -2.15 -13.20
CA ALA A 50 -3.03 -0.78 -13.34
C ALA A 50 -1.92 0.21 -13.00
N ARG A 51 -1.73 1.23 -13.83
CA ARG A 51 -0.73 2.29 -13.65
C ARG A 51 -1.45 3.61 -13.50
N VAL A 52 -1.10 4.36 -12.48
CA VAL A 52 -1.75 5.62 -12.12
C VAL A 52 -0.69 6.63 -11.72
N ASP A 53 -0.90 7.92 -12.01
CA ASP A 53 -0.06 8.98 -11.46
C ASP A 53 -0.13 8.95 -9.93
N THR A 54 1.04 8.80 -9.28
CA THR A 54 1.14 8.59 -7.83
C THR A 54 0.56 9.77 -7.05
N SER A 55 0.85 10.98 -7.47
CA SER A 55 0.43 12.20 -6.78
C SER A 55 -1.08 12.43 -6.90
N SER A 56 -1.61 12.26 -8.09
CA SER A 56 -3.06 12.39 -8.36
C SER A 56 -3.88 11.38 -7.56
N LEU A 57 -3.40 10.13 -7.49
CA LEU A 57 -4.07 9.09 -6.72
C LEU A 57 -4.01 9.37 -5.21
N ILE A 58 -2.85 9.79 -4.68
CA ILE A 58 -2.71 10.18 -3.25
C ILE A 58 -3.72 11.27 -2.89
N GLU A 59 -3.81 12.31 -3.71
CA GLU A 59 -4.71 13.43 -3.46
C GLU A 59 -6.19 13.02 -3.55
N ALA A 60 -6.56 12.17 -4.50
CA ALA A 60 -7.90 11.62 -4.61
C ALA A 60 -8.25 10.74 -3.39
N VAL A 61 -7.36 9.85 -2.99
CA VAL A 61 -7.55 9.02 -1.78
C VAL A 61 -7.73 9.87 -0.53
N LYS A 62 -6.92 10.92 -0.35
CA LYS A 62 -7.07 11.84 0.79
C LYS A 62 -8.44 12.51 0.83
N ARG A 63 -8.93 13.01 -0.32
CA ARG A 63 -10.23 13.69 -0.39
C ARG A 63 -11.38 12.72 -0.14
N VAL A 64 -11.39 11.58 -0.83
CA VAL A 64 -12.46 10.58 -0.67
C VAL A 64 -12.46 9.97 0.73
N ALA A 65 -11.29 9.81 1.34
CA ALA A 65 -11.17 9.28 2.71
C ALA A 65 -11.76 10.20 3.79
N LEU A 66 -12.01 11.49 3.51
CA LEU A 66 -12.62 12.41 4.47
C LEU A 66 -14.05 11.99 4.88
N VAL A 67 -14.77 11.30 4.00
CA VAL A 67 -16.12 10.80 4.27
C VAL A 67 -16.13 9.32 4.69
N ALA A 68 -14.97 8.67 4.69
CA ALA A 68 -14.84 7.32 5.17
C ALA A 68 -14.94 7.30 6.70
N GLU A 69 -15.91 6.63 7.25
CA GLU A 69 -15.95 6.33 8.68
C GLU A 69 -14.76 5.45 9.09
N ARG A 70 -14.45 5.41 10.38
CA ARG A 70 -13.24 4.80 10.93
C ARG A 70 -12.95 3.37 10.47
N ASN A 71 -13.97 2.63 10.01
CA ASN A 71 -13.87 1.25 9.53
C ASN A 71 -14.43 1.04 8.12
N THR A 72 -14.80 2.12 7.42
CA THR A 72 -15.33 2.02 6.07
C THR A 72 -14.19 1.94 5.07
N PRO A 73 -14.10 0.86 4.28
CA PRO A 73 -13.07 0.74 3.26
C PRO A 73 -13.29 1.70 2.10
N LEU A 74 -12.21 2.14 1.51
CA LEU A 74 -12.21 2.82 0.23
C LEU A 74 -12.33 1.78 -0.88
N ARG A 75 -13.34 1.89 -1.72
CA ARG A 75 -13.56 1.03 -2.89
C ARG A 75 -12.90 1.66 -4.10
N LEU A 76 -12.11 0.87 -4.81
CA LEU A 76 -11.47 1.24 -6.07
C LEU A 76 -11.99 0.33 -7.17
N THR A 77 -12.47 0.93 -8.26
CA THR A 77 -12.88 0.21 -9.47
C THR A 77 -11.94 0.63 -10.58
N PHE A 78 -11.10 -0.29 -11.02
CA PHE A 78 -10.21 -0.13 -12.17
C PHE A 78 -10.92 -0.65 -13.41
N SER A 79 -11.24 0.22 -14.36
CA SER A 79 -11.97 -0.14 -15.58
C SER A 79 -11.67 0.84 -16.71
N GLY A 80 -11.53 0.34 -17.92
CA GLY A 80 -11.25 1.16 -19.09
C GLY A 80 -9.91 1.90 -18.98
N ALA A 81 -9.95 3.22 -18.83
CA ALA A 81 -8.76 4.08 -18.72
C ALA A 81 -8.75 4.89 -17.42
N GLU A 82 -9.42 4.41 -16.38
CA GLU A 82 -9.60 5.15 -15.13
C GLU A 82 -9.69 4.23 -13.91
N VAL A 83 -9.46 4.83 -12.75
CA VAL A 83 -9.82 4.26 -11.45
C VAL A 83 -10.84 5.16 -10.77
N ALA A 84 -12.01 4.62 -10.47
CA ALA A 84 -13.02 5.28 -9.67
C ALA A 84 -12.83 4.92 -8.19
N LEU A 85 -12.77 5.93 -7.34
CA LEU A 85 -12.63 5.82 -5.89
C LEU A 85 -13.96 6.17 -5.23
N ARG A 86 -14.47 5.30 -4.35
CA ARG A 86 -15.73 5.54 -3.63
C ARG A 86 -15.59 5.25 -2.15
N ALA A 87 -16.12 6.13 -1.31
CA ALA A 87 -16.28 5.93 0.12
C ALA A 87 -17.61 6.45 0.62
N GLY A 88 -18.05 5.92 1.77
CA GLY A 88 -19.34 6.22 2.38
C GLY A 88 -20.38 5.12 2.15
N ASN A 89 -21.41 5.10 2.99
CA ASN A 89 -22.46 4.09 2.98
C ASN A 89 -23.83 4.60 2.45
N GLY A 90 -23.88 5.85 2.00
CA GLY A 90 -25.03 6.39 1.30
C GLY A 90 -26.07 7.11 2.14
N GLU A 91 -26.07 6.98 3.46
CA GLU A 91 -27.09 7.64 4.31
C GLU A 91 -26.61 9.01 4.83
N ASP A 92 -25.33 9.15 5.21
CA ASP A 92 -24.80 10.38 5.82
C ASP A 92 -23.87 11.17 4.89
N ALA A 93 -22.94 10.48 4.23
CA ALA A 93 -22.01 11.12 3.29
C ALA A 93 -21.47 10.11 2.26
N GLN A 94 -21.26 10.59 1.05
CA GLN A 94 -20.60 9.85 -0.02
C GLN A 94 -19.58 10.73 -0.71
N ALA A 95 -18.46 10.15 -1.12
CA ALA A 95 -17.54 10.78 -2.03
C ALA A 95 -17.18 9.81 -3.16
N GLU A 96 -17.07 10.37 -4.35
CA GLU A 96 -16.59 9.67 -5.53
C GLU A 96 -15.62 10.57 -6.28
N GLU A 97 -14.50 10.00 -6.67
CA GLU A 97 -13.53 10.65 -7.56
C GLU A 97 -13.05 9.67 -8.61
N VAL A 98 -12.60 10.20 -9.73
CA VAL A 98 -12.04 9.43 -10.85
C VAL A 98 -10.65 9.97 -11.16
N VAL A 99 -9.70 9.06 -11.34
CA VAL A 99 -8.32 9.37 -11.73
C VAL A 99 -7.99 8.57 -12.99
N GLU A 100 -7.30 9.19 -13.95
CA GLU A 100 -6.81 8.49 -15.13
C GLU A 100 -5.88 7.35 -14.77
N ALA A 101 -6.05 6.22 -15.45
CA ALA A 101 -5.24 5.02 -15.25
C ALA A 101 -4.99 4.31 -16.59
N SER A 102 -3.90 3.56 -16.67
CA SER A 102 -3.66 2.60 -17.75
C SER A 102 -3.83 1.20 -17.21
N ILE A 103 -4.76 0.43 -17.74
CA ILE A 103 -5.12 -0.89 -17.24
C ILE A 103 -4.75 -1.93 -18.31
N ASP A 104 -4.04 -2.96 -17.89
CA ASP A 104 -3.64 -4.11 -18.69
C ASP A 104 -4.17 -5.37 -17.98
N GLY A 105 -5.15 -6.02 -18.59
CA GLY A 105 -5.92 -7.14 -18.04
C GLY A 105 -7.39 -6.81 -17.84
N ASP A 106 -8.06 -7.60 -17.00
CA ASP A 106 -9.51 -7.48 -16.75
C ASP A 106 -9.81 -6.33 -15.76
N ASP A 107 -11.02 -5.80 -15.86
CA ASP A 107 -11.56 -4.85 -14.89
C ASP A 107 -11.59 -5.48 -13.48
N ILE A 108 -11.28 -4.68 -12.46
CA ILE A 108 -11.28 -5.17 -11.09
C ILE A 108 -11.85 -4.14 -10.11
N GLU A 109 -12.73 -4.61 -9.21
CA GLU A 109 -13.19 -3.84 -8.07
C GLU A 109 -12.58 -4.44 -6.79
N ILE A 110 -11.93 -3.59 -6.00
CA ILE A 110 -11.23 -3.99 -4.78
C ILE A 110 -11.38 -2.91 -3.72
N ALA A 111 -11.35 -3.29 -2.44
CA ALA A 111 -11.46 -2.32 -1.36
C ALA A 111 -10.26 -2.40 -0.42
N PHE A 112 -9.80 -1.24 0.04
CA PHE A 112 -8.67 -1.12 0.95
C PHE A 112 -8.99 -0.22 2.13
N ASN A 113 -8.26 -0.42 3.22
CA ASN A 113 -8.18 0.60 4.26
C ASN A 113 -7.46 1.83 3.71
N PRO A 114 -8.09 3.03 3.74
CA PRO A 114 -7.51 4.24 3.12
C PRO A 114 -6.18 4.65 3.75
N GLY A 115 -5.99 4.44 5.06
CA GLY A 115 -4.73 4.74 5.74
C GLY A 115 -3.59 3.88 5.22
N TYR A 116 -3.77 2.57 5.14
CA TYR A 116 -2.74 1.67 4.60
C TYR A 116 -2.46 1.92 3.11
N LEU A 117 -3.49 2.27 2.33
CA LEU A 117 -3.28 2.64 0.94
C LEU A 117 -2.42 3.91 0.81
N LEU A 118 -2.70 4.93 1.62
CA LEU A 118 -1.93 6.17 1.66
C LEU A 118 -0.48 5.93 2.13
N ASP A 119 -0.28 5.10 3.15
CA ASP A 119 1.05 4.77 3.65
C ASP A 119 1.90 4.11 2.54
N GLY A 120 1.30 3.16 1.81
CA GLY A 120 1.96 2.51 0.69
C GLY A 120 2.30 3.45 -0.45
N LEU A 121 1.33 4.23 -0.90
CA LEU A 121 1.52 5.20 -2.00
C LEU A 121 2.53 6.29 -1.64
N SER A 122 2.49 6.80 -0.41
CA SER A 122 3.41 7.85 0.05
C SER A 122 4.87 7.37 0.20
N SER A 123 5.07 6.06 0.23
CA SER A 123 6.40 5.45 0.32
C SER A 123 7.00 5.14 -1.05
N ILE A 124 6.25 5.36 -2.14
CA ILE A 124 6.72 5.16 -3.51
C ILE A 124 7.42 6.42 -4.00
N ASP A 125 8.71 6.31 -4.28
CA ASP A 125 9.52 7.39 -4.88
C ASP A 125 9.51 7.27 -6.41
N ALA A 126 8.32 7.39 -7.00
CA ALA A 126 8.14 7.37 -8.45
C ALA A 126 6.87 8.14 -8.85
N ALA A 127 6.90 8.77 -10.02
CA ALA A 127 5.76 9.51 -10.55
C ALA A 127 4.55 8.62 -10.86
N THR A 128 4.79 7.35 -11.19
CA THR A 128 3.73 6.38 -11.50
C THR A 128 3.77 5.23 -10.50
N ALA A 129 2.62 4.94 -9.89
CA ALA A 129 2.38 3.74 -9.11
C ALA A 129 1.76 2.65 -9.98
N GLN A 130 2.28 1.44 -9.90
CA GLN A 130 1.70 0.25 -10.52
C GLN A 130 1.10 -0.65 -9.47
N PHE A 131 -0.16 -1.01 -9.67
CA PHE A 131 -0.86 -2.05 -8.94
C PHE A 131 -0.83 -3.34 -9.75
N ALA A 132 -0.50 -4.44 -9.10
CA ALA A 132 -0.57 -5.78 -9.67
C ALA A 132 -1.59 -6.59 -8.89
N PHE A 133 -2.61 -7.10 -9.59
CA PHE A 133 -3.72 -7.85 -9.02
C PHE A 133 -3.77 -9.27 -9.57
N THR A 134 -4.20 -10.19 -8.71
CA THR A 134 -4.60 -11.55 -9.10
C THR A 134 -6.11 -11.72 -9.07
N GLN A 135 -6.73 -11.28 -7.97
CA GLN A 135 -8.18 -11.34 -7.72
C GLN A 135 -8.55 -10.29 -6.67
N ALA A 136 -9.79 -9.84 -6.66
CA ALA A 136 -10.30 -8.83 -5.72
C ALA A 136 -10.17 -9.20 -4.22
N THR A 137 -10.06 -10.49 -3.91
CA THR A 137 -9.92 -11.02 -2.54
C THR A 137 -8.49 -11.37 -2.15
N ARG A 138 -7.54 -11.19 -3.05
CA ARG A 138 -6.11 -11.46 -2.83
C ARG A 138 -5.34 -10.15 -2.63
N PRO A 139 -4.19 -10.22 -1.97
CA PRO A 139 -3.34 -9.04 -1.80
C PRO A 139 -2.99 -8.40 -3.13
N ALA A 140 -3.01 -7.07 -3.18
CA ALA A 140 -2.41 -6.31 -4.26
C ALA A 140 -0.94 -6.02 -3.97
N VAL A 141 -0.10 -6.01 -4.98
CA VAL A 141 1.28 -5.54 -4.90
C VAL A 141 1.36 -4.17 -5.55
N ILE A 142 1.90 -3.19 -4.83
CA ILE A 142 2.08 -1.83 -5.33
C ILE A 142 3.59 -1.56 -5.45
N THR A 143 4.02 -1.07 -6.59
CA THR A 143 5.41 -0.72 -6.90
C THR A 143 5.48 0.64 -7.58
N GLY A 144 6.64 1.29 -7.53
CA GLY A 144 6.91 2.44 -8.39
C GLY A 144 7.27 2.02 -9.81
N MET A 145 7.09 2.94 -10.77
CA MET A 145 7.50 2.77 -12.16
C MET A 145 8.49 3.86 -12.56
N VAL A 146 9.61 3.48 -13.14
CA VAL A 146 10.60 4.39 -13.72
C VAL A 146 10.91 3.91 -15.14
N ASP A 147 10.83 4.81 -16.11
CA ASP A 147 11.07 4.52 -17.53
C ASP A 147 10.29 3.30 -18.07
N GLY A 148 9.04 3.15 -17.61
CA GLY A 148 8.16 2.06 -18.02
C GLY A 148 8.47 0.71 -17.37
N THR A 149 9.43 0.66 -16.45
CA THR A 149 9.83 -0.56 -15.73
C THR A 149 9.47 -0.46 -14.25
N SER A 150 8.97 -1.55 -13.68
CA SER A 150 8.69 -1.64 -12.25
C SER A 150 9.98 -1.58 -11.42
N VAL A 151 10.00 -0.75 -10.38
CA VAL A 151 11.10 -0.67 -9.42
C VAL A 151 10.98 -1.83 -8.44
N GLU A 152 11.95 -2.74 -8.47
CA GLU A 152 11.88 -4.03 -7.77
C GLU A 152 12.39 -3.98 -6.32
N ASP A 153 13.11 -2.94 -5.94
CA ASP A 153 13.71 -2.78 -4.61
C ASP A 153 12.69 -2.41 -3.52
N TYR A 154 11.52 -1.89 -3.93
CA TYR A 154 10.40 -1.61 -3.02
C TYR A 154 9.10 -2.21 -3.55
N ARG A 155 8.49 -3.05 -2.73
CA ARG A 155 7.18 -3.67 -3.00
C ARG A 155 6.28 -3.52 -1.78
N TYR A 156 5.14 -2.92 -1.96
CA TYR A 156 4.14 -2.78 -0.91
C TYR A 156 3.01 -3.79 -1.12
N LEU A 157 2.86 -4.72 -0.18
CA LEU A 157 1.80 -5.72 -0.21
C LEU A 157 0.60 -5.20 0.60
N LEU A 158 -0.53 -4.98 -0.07
CA LEU A 158 -1.74 -4.45 0.55
C LEU A 158 -2.86 -5.47 0.54
N MET A 159 -3.32 -5.84 1.73
CA MET A 159 -4.44 -6.76 1.90
C MET A 159 -5.77 -6.06 1.63
N PRO A 160 -6.65 -6.64 0.80
CA PRO A 160 -7.98 -6.08 0.61
C PRO A 160 -8.86 -6.28 1.84
N VAL A 161 -9.81 -5.35 2.03
CA VAL A 161 -10.90 -5.49 2.98
C VAL A 161 -12.04 -6.22 2.27
N ARG A 162 -12.62 -7.22 2.92
CA ARG A 162 -13.78 -7.93 2.37
C ARG A 162 -14.99 -7.00 2.36
N LEU A 163 -15.57 -6.81 1.19
CA LEU A 163 -16.85 -6.16 1.05
C LEU A 163 -17.93 -7.16 1.53
N THR A 164 -18.52 -6.89 2.66
CA THR A 164 -19.76 -7.56 3.06
C THR A 164 -20.90 -6.88 2.30
N GLY A 165 -21.46 -7.59 1.32
CA GLY A 165 -22.67 -7.16 0.60
C GLY A 165 -23.87 -7.16 1.50
#